data_0e5dec196c2020889cdf427ac49203b1
#
_entry.id   0e5dec196c2020889cdf427ac49203b1
#
_cell.length_a   1.000
_cell.length_b   1.000
_cell.length_c   1.000
_cell.angle_alpha   90.00
_cell.angle_beta   90.00
_cell.angle_gamma   90.00
#
_symmetry.space_group_name_H-M   'P 1'
#
loop_
_entity.id
_entity.type
_entity.pdbx_description
1 polymer ?
#
loop_
_entity_poly.entity_id
_entity_poly.type
_entity_poly.pdbx_seq_one_letter_code
_entity_poly.pdbx_strand_id
1 'polypeptide(L)'
;MSEIFKCMLATDADLDKLRFPLLASAKLDGVRAVVRDGIVYSRSNKPIPNAYVQKLFNKHTHFDGELIVGDPTSKTCYRDTVSGVMSVDGEPDVKLYVFDHVGEPSHIYNFRAERLTESKHVIVHEQVMCLTLEDILKYEEQCLDAGYEGLILRDPHAPYKQGRSTVKEGYLLKLKRFVDDEAVIVNCFEREHNGNEA
;
A
#
# COMPACT_ATOMS: atom_id res chain seq x y z
N MET A 1 10.85 -15.45 -22.03
CA MET A 1 11.11 -14.38 -21.05
C MET A 1 10.03 -14.47 -19.97
N SER A 2 10.38 -14.69 -18.71
CA SER A 2 9.39 -14.68 -17.63
C SER A 2 8.74 -13.30 -17.54
N GLU A 3 7.43 -13.28 -17.48
CA GLU A 3 6.68 -12.02 -17.37
C GLU A 3 7.05 -11.29 -16.07
N ILE A 4 7.34 -10.00 -16.18
CA ILE A 4 7.72 -9.19 -15.00
C ILE A 4 6.50 -9.06 -14.08
N PHE A 5 6.62 -9.50 -12.82
CA PHE A 5 5.56 -9.40 -11.84
C PHE A 5 5.09 -7.94 -11.65
N LYS A 6 3.77 -7.74 -11.58
CA LYS A 6 3.17 -6.42 -11.33
C LYS A 6 2.26 -6.48 -10.10
N CYS A 7 2.52 -5.61 -9.13
CA CYS A 7 1.60 -5.46 -8.00
C CYS A 7 0.19 -5.10 -8.48
N MET A 8 -0.82 -5.62 -7.80
CA MET A 8 -2.19 -5.17 -7.97
C MET A 8 -2.33 -3.73 -7.51
N LEU A 9 -2.91 -2.87 -8.36
CA LEU A 9 -3.07 -1.45 -8.11
C LEU A 9 -4.55 -1.07 -8.08
N ALA A 10 -4.92 -0.23 -7.12
CA ALA A 10 -6.25 0.34 -7.01
C ALA A 10 -6.50 1.40 -8.09
N THR A 11 -7.75 1.51 -8.54
CA THR A 11 -8.28 2.66 -9.28
C THR A 11 -9.18 3.48 -8.37
N ASP A 12 -9.49 4.73 -8.74
CA ASP A 12 -10.39 5.57 -7.95
C ASP A 12 -11.79 4.94 -7.91
N ALA A 13 -12.38 4.95 -6.72
CA ALA A 13 -13.73 4.44 -6.52
C ALA A 13 -14.76 5.40 -7.13
N ASP A 14 -15.75 4.81 -7.79
CA ASP A 14 -16.97 5.50 -8.19
C ASP A 14 -18.07 4.99 -7.24
N LEU A 15 -18.53 5.83 -6.30
CA LEU A 15 -19.43 5.43 -5.23
C LEU A 15 -20.77 4.90 -5.75
N ASP A 16 -21.21 5.40 -6.91
CA ASP A 16 -22.47 4.96 -7.55
C ASP A 16 -22.36 3.58 -8.22
N LYS A 17 -21.12 3.07 -8.37
CA LYS A 17 -20.84 1.79 -9.03
C LYS A 17 -20.27 0.73 -8.08
N LEU A 18 -20.26 0.98 -6.79
CA LEU A 18 -19.82 0.00 -5.81
C LEU A 18 -20.71 -1.23 -5.82
N ARG A 19 -20.10 -2.38 -5.67
CA ARG A 19 -20.76 -3.67 -5.51
C ARG A 19 -20.37 -4.27 -4.18
N PHE A 20 -21.34 -4.66 -3.40
CA PHE A 20 -21.16 -5.21 -2.06
C PHE A 20 -21.26 -6.74 -2.04
N PRO A 21 -20.66 -7.44 -1.07
CA PRO A 21 -19.88 -6.89 0.02
C PRO A 21 -18.49 -6.42 -0.42
N LEU A 22 -17.92 -5.47 0.32
CA LEU A 22 -16.53 -5.01 0.15
C LEU A 22 -15.78 -5.07 1.49
N LEU A 23 -14.49 -5.31 1.41
CA LEU A 23 -13.57 -5.13 2.53
C LEU A 23 -12.94 -3.74 2.41
N ALA A 24 -13.00 -2.98 3.48
CA ALA A 24 -12.38 -1.67 3.59
C ALA A 24 -11.18 -1.71 4.54
N SER A 25 -10.11 -1.04 4.19
CA SER A 25 -8.95 -0.84 5.04
C SER A 25 -8.44 0.58 4.95
N ALA A 26 -7.79 1.07 6.00
CA ALA A 26 -7.14 2.38 5.97
C ALA A 26 -6.09 2.42 4.86
N LYS A 27 -6.05 3.51 4.10
CA LYS A 27 -5.03 3.71 3.08
C LYS A 27 -3.72 4.15 3.73
N LEU A 28 -2.77 3.23 3.79
CA LEU A 28 -1.42 3.51 4.27
C LEU A 28 -0.64 4.38 3.30
N ASP A 29 0.20 5.25 3.83
CA ASP A 29 1.08 6.14 3.07
C ASP A 29 2.55 5.80 3.33
N GLY A 30 2.98 4.66 2.80
CA GLY A 30 4.32 4.12 2.96
C GLY A 30 4.98 3.74 1.64
N VAL A 31 5.79 2.71 1.68
CA VAL A 31 6.48 2.16 0.51
C VAL A 31 5.97 0.74 0.25
N ARG A 32 5.27 0.55 -0.88
CA ARG A 32 4.80 -0.79 -1.30
C ARG A 32 5.95 -1.78 -1.36
N ALA A 33 5.74 -2.94 -0.74
CA ALA A 33 6.69 -4.03 -0.76
C ALA A 33 6.02 -5.38 -1.04
N VAL A 34 6.66 -6.18 -1.91
CA VAL A 34 6.28 -7.57 -2.16
C VAL A 34 7.49 -8.45 -1.92
N VAL A 35 7.32 -9.48 -1.09
CA VAL A 35 8.39 -10.44 -0.80
C VAL A 35 8.27 -11.62 -1.76
N ARG A 36 9.29 -11.84 -2.59
CA ARG A 36 9.34 -12.96 -3.55
C ARG A 36 10.74 -13.55 -3.59
N ASP A 37 10.83 -14.85 -3.58
CA ASP A 37 12.09 -15.58 -3.69
C ASP A 37 13.15 -15.13 -2.66
N GLY A 38 12.71 -14.77 -1.45
CA GLY A 38 13.57 -14.30 -0.37
C GLY A 38 14.09 -12.86 -0.55
N ILE A 39 13.49 -12.09 -1.44
CA ILE A 39 13.85 -10.68 -1.71
C ILE A 39 12.63 -9.79 -1.54
N VAL A 40 12.82 -8.66 -0.86
CA VAL A 40 11.80 -7.61 -0.71
C VAL A 40 11.91 -6.65 -1.88
N TYR A 41 10.87 -6.61 -2.72
CA TYR A 41 10.81 -5.75 -3.90
C TYR A 41 9.87 -4.58 -3.68
N SER A 42 10.23 -3.44 -4.22
CA SER A 42 9.35 -2.27 -4.34
C SER A 42 8.28 -2.50 -5.42
N ARG A 43 7.30 -1.58 -5.47
CA ARG A 43 6.26 -1.55 -6.51
C ARG A 43 6.81 -1.57 -7.95
N SER A 44 7.99 -1.00 -8.18
CA SER A 44 8.65 -0.97 -9.49
C SER A 44 9.51 -2.20 -9.77
N ASN A 45 9.37 -3.26 -8.96
CA ASN A 45 10.12 -4.51 -9.08
C ASN A 45 11.64 -4.36 -8.87
N LYS A 46 12.07 -3.31 -8.18
CA LYS A 46 13.46 -3.13 -7.76
C LYS A 46 13.60 -3.63 -6.32
N PRO A 47 14.64 -4.36 -5.97
CA PRO A 47 14.92 -4.71 -4.58
C PRO A 47 14.97 -3.45 -3.70
N ILE A 48 14.39 -3.52 -2.51
CA ILE A 48 14.57 -2.49 -1.49
C ILE A 48 16.06 -2.49 -1.10
N PRO A 49 16.75 -1.35 -1.17
CA PRO A 49 18.21 -1.32 -1.02
C PRO A 49 18.69 -1.56 0.42
N ASN A 50 17.86 -1.29 1.43
CA ASN A 50 18.21 -1.40 2.82
C ASN A 50 18.45 -2.86 3.24
N ALA A 51 19.68 -3.18 3.68
CA ALA A 51 20.07 -4.54 4.04
C ALA A 51 19.31 -5.07 5.28
N TYR A 52 19.00 -4.20 6.25
CA TYR A 52 18.24 -4.56 7.44
C TYR A 52 16.79 -4.93 7.09
N VAL A 53 16.13 -4.13 6.22
CA VAL A 53 14.78 -4.42 5.71
C VAL A 53 14.75 -5.77 4.98
N GLN A 54 15.73 -6.05 4.13
CA GLN A 54 15.85 -7.35 3.46
C GLN A 54 15.96 -8.49 4.48
N LYS A 55 16.80 -8.34 5.49
CA LYS A 55 17.00 -9.36 6.54
C LYS A 55 15.73 -9.60 7.37
N LEU A 56 14.97 -8.55 7.69
CA LEU A 56 13.74 -8.68 8.47
C LEU A 56 12.65 -9.46 7.74
N PHE A 57 12.48 -9.20 6.44
CA PHE A 57 11.28 -9.65 5.73
C PHE A 57 11.50 -10.74 4.68
N ASN A 58 12.73 -11.12 4.35
CA ASN A 58 13.04 -12.11 3.31
C ASN A 58 12.36 -13.48 3.48
N LYS A 59 12.00 -13.85 4.71
CA LYS A 59 11.35 -15.13 5.03
C LYS A 59 9.83 -15.13 4.81
N HIS A 60 9.24 -13.94 4.65
CA HIS A 60 7.78 -13.75 4.46
C HIS A 60 7.41 -13.81 2.98
N THR A 61 7.88 -14.86 2.29
CA THR A 61 7.66 -15.05 0.85
C THR A 61 6.18 -15.02 0.50
N HIS A 62 5.87 -14.33 -0.59
CA HIS A 62 4.53 -14.06 -1.12
C HIS A 62 3.70 -13.01 -0.38
N PHE A 63 4.24 -12.36 0.66
CA PHE A 63 3.54 -11.25 1.31
C PHE A 63 3.59 -10.01 0.43
N ASP A 64 2.44 -9.36 0.30
CA ASP A 64 2.24 -8.10 -0.38
C ASP A 64 1.69 -7.09 0.64
N GLY A 65 2.39 -5.99 0.84
CA GLY A 65 2.11 -5.06 1.93
C GLY A 65 2.70 -3.68 1.69
N GLU A 66 2.66 -2.89 2.75
CA GLU A 66 3.24 -1.55 2.81
C GLU A 66 4.29 -1.50 3.93
N LEU A 67 5.50 -1.06 3.61
CA LEU A 67 6.52 -0.73 4.62
C LEU A 67 6.18 0.62 5.23
N ILE A 68 6.22 0.69 6.55
CA ILE A 68 6.00 1.90 7.34
C ILE A 68 7.12 2.04 8.36
N VAL A 69 7.73 3.20 8.43
CA VAL A 69 8.68 3.59 9.48
C VAL A 69 7.95 4.48 10.48
N GLY A 70 7.90 4.04 11.75
CA GLY A 70 7.22 4.77 12.82
C GLY A 70 5.70 4.66 12.78
N ASP A 71 5.01 5.79 12.96
CA ASP A 71 3.54 5.86 13.05
C ASP A 71 2.89 5.99 11.65
N PRO A 72 1.98 5.06 11.26
CA PRO A 72 1.29 5.09 9.97
C PRO A 72 0.36 6.31 9.77
N THR A 73 -0.02 7.01 10.85
CA THR A 73 -0.88 8.20 10.82
C THR A 73 -0.10 9.51 10.80
N SER A 74 1.24 9.43 10.89
CA SER A 74 2.09 10.62 10.85
C SER A 74 2.00 11.34 9.51
N LYS A 75 1.89 12.66 9.53
CA LYS A 75 1.96 13.51 8.31
C LYS A 75 3.28 13.38 7.54
N THR A 76 4.31 12.84 8.17
CA THR A 76 5.62 12.61 7.57
C THR A 76 5.88 11.14 7.25
N CYS A 77 4.89 10.27 7.44
CA CYS A 77 4.98 8.81 7.29
C CYS A 77 5.66 8.39 5.98
N TYR A 78 5.20 8.88 4.84
CA TYR A 78 5.79 8.57 3.53
C TYR A 78 7.27 8.98 3.46
N ARG A 79 7.56 10.24 3.82
CA ARG A 79 8.93 10.78 3.77
C ARG A 79 9.88 9.98 4.66
N ASP A 80 9.46 9.71 5.89
CA ASP A 80 10.28 9.03 6.88
C ASP A 80 10.49 7.56 6.49
N THR A 81 9.45 6.93 5.93
CA THR A 81 9.54 5.57 5.37
C THR A 81 10.49 5.52 4.18
N VAL A 82 10.33 6.39 3.18
CA VAL A 82 11.23 6.44 2.01
C VAL A 82 12.68 6.66 2.46
N SER A 83 12.91 7.61 3.37
CA SER A 83 14.25 7.89 3.90
C SER A 83 14.87 6.65 4.57
N GLY A 84 14.09 5.92 5.38
CA GLY A 84 14.57 4.74 6.09
C GLY A 84 14.83 3.54 5.17
N VAL A 85 13.87 3.18 4.31
CA VAL A 85 13.95 1.93 3.55
C VAL A 85 14.76 2.05 2.25
N MET A 86 14.95 3.27 1.73
CA MET A 86 15.75 3.51 0.52
C MET A 86 17.22 3.84 0.82
N SER A 87 17.59 4.05 2.07
CA SER A 87 18.99 4.08 2.50
C SER A 87 19.58 2.67 2.49
N VAL A 88 20.81 2.51 1.99
CA VAL A 88 21.48 1.18 1.97
C VAL A 88 21.76 0.70 3.39
N ASP A 89 22.21 1.60 4.25
CA ASP A 89 22.58 1.36 5.63
C ASP A 89 21.53 1.87 6.62
N GLY A 90 21.65 1.46 7.87
CA GLY A 90 20.78 1.83 8.97
C GLY A 90 19.74 0.75 9.30
N GLU A 91 19.21 0.86 10.51
CA GLU A 91 18.18 -0.04 11.05
C GLU A 91 16.94 0.77 11.41
N PRO A 92 16.09 1.15 10.41
CA PRO A 92 14.88 1.91 10.68
C PRO A 92 13.88 1.11 11.53
N ASP A 93 13.08 1.80 12.35
CA ASP A 93 11.94 1.20 13.06
C ASP A 93 10.81 0.92 12.06
N VAL A 94 11.00 -0.12 11.26
CA VAL A 94 10.13 -0.47 10.15
C VAL A 94 9.23 -1.65 10.47
N LYS A 95 7.98 -1.56 10.03
CA LYS A 95 7.02 -2.66 10.02
C LYS A 95 6.48 -2.88 8.61
N LEU A 96 6.15 -4.14 8.29
CA LEU A 96 5.47 -4.52 7.07
C LEU A 96 3.99 -4.76 7.39
N TYR A 97 3.12 -3.88 6.93
CA TYR A 97 1.66 -4.03 7.00
C TYR A 97 1.21 -4.85 5.80
N VAL A 98 0.93 -6.13 6.03
CA VAL A 98 0.55 -7.07 4.96
C VAL A 98 -0.95 -7.08 4.74
N PHE A 99 -1.37 -7.05 3.49
CA PHE A 99 -2.79 -7.01 3.11
C PHE A 99 -3.12 -7.97 1.96
N ASP A 100 -2.16 -8.69 1.40
CA ASP A 100 -2.43 -9.74 0.41
C ASP A 100 -1.31 -10.78 0.37
N HIS A 101 -1.60 -11.95 -0.25
CA HIS A 101 -0.66 -13.04 -0.45
C HIS A 101 -0.64 -13.44 -1.93
N VAL A 102 0.51 -13.31 -2.60
CA VAL A 102 0.63 -13.45 -4.06
C VAL A 102 1.04 -14.83 -4.55
N GLY A 103 1.18 -15.82 -3.66
CA GLY A 103 1.63 -17.17 -4.02
C GLY A 103 0.62 -17.95 -4.86
N GLU A 104 -0.67 -17.65 -4.72
CA GLU A 104 -1.77 -18.28 -5.47
C GLU A 104 -2.72 -17.20 -6.00
N PRO A 105 -2.30 -16.44 -7.01
CA PRO A 105 -3.00 -15.23 -7.44
C PRO A 105 -4.38 -15.49 -8.04
N SER A 106 -4.67 -16.69 -8.52
CA SER A 106 -5.97 -17.07 -9.08
C SER A 106 -7.06 -17.29 -8.03
N HIS A 107 -6.68 -17.56 -6.78
CA HIS A 107 -7.64 -17.73 -5.70
C HIS A 107 -8.29 -16.42 -5.30
N ILE A 108 -9.50 -16.50 -4.72
CA ILE A 108 -10.21 -15.36 -4.16
C ILE A 108 -9.43 -14.74 -3.01
N TYR A 109 -9.67 -13.44 -2.74
CA TYR A 109 -8.93 -12.71 -1.71
C TYR A 109 -9.06 -13.36 -0.32
N ASN A 110 -10.26 -13.76 0.10
CA ASN A 110 -10.46 -14.38 1.42
C ASN A 110 -9.53 -15.58 1.63
N PHE A 111 -9.38 -16.43 0.63
CA PHE A 111 -8.47 -17.58 0.70
C PHE A 111 -7.01 -17.15 0.80
N ARG A 112 -6.60 -16.10 0.09
CA ARG A 112 -5.24 -15.57 0.15
C ARG A 112 -4.96 -14.90 1.50
N ALA A 113 -5.94 -14.19 2.05
CA ALA A 113 -5.82 -13.51 3.34
C ALA A 113 -5.59 -14.46 4.52
N GLU A 114 -6.17 -15.66 4.49
CA GLU A 114 -5.95 -16.70 5.51
C GLU A 114 -4.49 -17.14 5.64
N ARG A 115 -3.65 -16.83 4.67
CA ARG A 115 -2.21 -17.17 4.67
C ARG A 115 -1.34 -16.07 5.28
N LEU A 116 -1.92 -14.93 5.59
CA LEU A 116 -1.21 -13.82 6.23
C LEU A 116 -1.02 -14.14 7.72
N THR A 117 0.19 -13.91 8.20
CA THR A 117 0.55 -14.18 9.60
C THR A 117 1.31 -13.00 10.19
N GLU A 118 1.06 -12.72 11.45
CA GLU A 118 1.73 -11.67 12.20
C GLU A 118 3.09 -12.12 12.75
N SER A 119 3.97 -11.17 12.95
CA SER A 119 5.22 -11.35 13.70
C SER A 119 5.61 -10.04 14.37
N LYS A 120 6.77 -10.01 15.05
CA LYS A 120 7.25 -8.77 15.70
C LYS A 120 7.25 -7.53 14.76
N HIS A 121 7.57 -7.73 13.48
CA HIS A 121 7.70 -6.64 12.50
C HIS A 121 6.70 -6.75 11.35
N VAL A 122 5.81 -7.74 11.36
CA VAL A 122 4.75 -7.93 10.37
C VAL A 122 3.39 -7.78 11.04
N ILE A 123 2.58 -6.90 10.53
CA ILE A 123 1.20 -6.63 10.99
C ILE A 123 0.25 -7.01 9.87
N VAL A 124 -0.74 -7.85 10.15
CA VAL A 124 -1.82 -8.09 9.21
C VAL A 124 -2.73 -6.86 9.22
N HIS A 125 -2.76 -6.15 8.09
CA HIS A 125 -3.51 -4.91 7.98
C HIS A 125 -5.02 -5.18 8.06
N GLU A 126 -5.67 -4.52 9.00
CA GLU A 126 -7.10 -4.72 9.29
C GLU A 126 -7.97 -4.50 8.05
N GLN A 127 -8.94 -5.41 7.86
CA GLN A 127 -9.94 -5.34 6.81
C GLN A 127 -11.33 -5.39 7.45
N VAL A 128 -12.13 -4.36 7.25
CA VAL A 128 -13.48 -4.23 7.79
C VAL A 128 -14.50 -4.58 6.70
N MET A 129 -15.40 -5.52 6.98
CA MET A 129 -16.47 -5.89 6.06
C MET A 129 -17.53 -4.79 6.01
N CYS A 130 -17.79 -4.27 4.82
CA CYS A 130 -18.81 -3.28 4.53
C CYS A 130 -19.89 -3.91 3.63
N LEU A 131 -21.15 -3.83 4.05
CA LEU A 131 -22.30 -4.36 3.32
C LEU A 131 -23.06 -3.26 2.59
N THR A 132 -22.84 -2.01 2.96
CA THR A 132 -23.55 -0.83 2.43
C THR A 132 -22.56 0.31 2.19
N LEU A 133 -22.99 1.32 1.43
CA LEU A 133 -22.26 2.57 1.28
C LEU A 133 -22.12 3.30 2.62
N GLU A 134 -23.13 3.23 3.48
CA GLU A 134 -23.11 3.86 4.81
C GLU A 134 -21.98 3.27 5.68
N ASP A 135 -21.76 1.95 5.64
CA ASP A 135 -20.64 1.31 6.35
C ASP A 135 -19.28 1.86 5.88
N ILE A 136 -19.11 2.04 4.55
CA ILE A 136 -17.90 2.60 3.98
C ILE A 136 -17.69 4.04 4.45
N LEU A 137 -18.71 4.89 4.36
CA LEU A 137 -18.60 6.30 4.73
C LEU A 137 -18.30 6.47 6.22
N LYS A 138 -18.91 5.66 7.07
CA LYS A 138 -18.63 5.64 8.51
C LYS A 138 -17.21 5.21 8.81
N TYR A 139 -16.70 4.19 8.14
CA TYR A 139 -15.32 3.74 8.33
C TYR A 139 -14.30 4.72 7.72
N GLU A 140 -14.66 5.38 6.61
CA GLU A 140 -13.86 6.48 6.05
C GLU A 140 -13.66 7.60 7.06
N GLU A 141 -14.74 8.07 7.71
CA GLU A 141 -14.68 9.11 8.73
C GLU A 141 -13.73 8.72 9.87
N GLN A 142 -13.84 7.49 10.38
CA GLN A 142 -12.94 6.99 11.43
C GLN A 142 -11.47 6.99 10.99
N CYS A 143 -11.19 6.59 9.75
CA CYS A 143 -9.83 6.58 9.22
C CYS A 143 -9.27 7.99 9.02
N LEU A 144 -10.08 8.92 8.51
CA LEU A 144 -9.69 10.33 8.34
C LEU A 144 -9.42 11.00 9.69
N ASP A 145 -10.26 10.76 10.69
CA ASP A 145 -10.08 11.28 12.07
C ASP A 145 -8.81 10.71 12.72
N ALA A 146 -8.46 9.46 12.41
CA ALA A 146 -7.21 8.85 12.86
C ALA A 146 -5.98 9.36 12.12
N GLY A 147 -6.13 10.13 11.01
CA GLY A 147 -5.03 10.72 10.26
C GLY A 147 -4.63 9.97 8.98
N TYR A 148 -5.39 8.96 8.57
CA TYR A 148 -5.17 8.30 7.28
C TYR A 148 -5.71 9.12 6.10
N GLU A 149 -5.21 8.87 4.88
CA GLU A 149 -5.62 9.61 3.67
C GLU A 149 -6.99 9.22 3.09
N GLY A 150 -7.57 8.12 3.54
CA GLY A 150 -8.79 7.53 3.00
C GLY A 150 -8.77 6.02 3.09
N LEU A 151 -9.46 5.34 2.19
CA LEU A 151 -9.64 3.89 2.21
C LEU A 151 -9.09 3.19 0.96
N ILE A 152 -8.75 1.92 1.14
CA ILE A 152 -8.70 0.92 0.09
C ILE A 152 -9.91 0.01 0.24
N LEU A 153 -10.65 -0.19 -0.86
CA LEU A 153 -11.80 -1.07 -0.93
C LEU A 153 -11.45 -2.29 -1.79
N ARG A 154 -11.79 -3.47 -1.32
CA ARG A 154 -11.42 -4.74 -1.96
C ARG A 154 -12.63 -5.66 -2.07
N ASP A 155 -12.81 -6.28 -3.23
CA ASP A 155 -13.74 -7.37 -3.41
C ASP A 155 -13.17 -8.64 -2.74
N PRO A 156 -13.85 -9.23 -1.72
CA PRO A 156 -13.41 -10.43 -1.02
C PRO A 156 -13.31 -11.67 -1.92
N HIS A 157 -13.97 -11.66 -3.06
CA HIS A 157 -14.03 -12.77 -4.02
C HIS A 157 -13.12 -12.57 -5.24
N ALA A 158 -12.42 -11.41 -5.34
CA ALA A 158 -11.56 -11.13 -6.47
C ALA A 158 -10.26 -11.93 -6.45
N PRO A 159 -9.73 -12.32 -7.64
CA PRO A 159 -8.37 -12.83 -7.77
C PRO A 159 -7.35 -11.70 -7.57
N TYR A 160 -6.08 -12.06 -7.43
CA TYR A 160 -4.99 -11.09 -7.48
C TYR A 160 -4.67 -10.75 -8.95
N LYS A 161 -5.11 -9.60 -9.39
CA LYS A 161 -4.81 -9.10 -10.73
C LYS A 161 -3.44 -8.43 -10.76
N GLN A 162 -2.57 -8.86 -11.64
CA GLN A 162 -1.34 -8.13 -11.90
C GLN A 162 -1.64 -6.82 -12.67
N GLY A 163 -1.26 -5.69 -12.08
CA GLY A 163 -1.51 -4.36 -12.62
C GLY A 163 -2.76 -3.68 -12.04
N ARG A 164 -3.28 -2.69 -12.74
CA ARG A 164 -4.37 -1.85 -12.21
C ARG A 164 -5.73 -2.53 -12.36
N SER A 165 -6.49 -2.56 -11.26
CA SER A 165 -7.93 -2.84 -11.29
C SER A 165 -8.67 -1.74 -12.06
N THR A 166 -9.82 -2.06 -12.63
CA THR A 166 -10.72 -1.08 -13.25
C THR A 166 -11.98 -0.90 -12.41
N VAL A 167 -12.69 0.21 -12.58
CA VAL A 167 -13.99 0.43 -11.92
C VAL A 167 -14.99 -0.68 -12.27
N LYS A 168 -14.95 -1.16 -13.52
CA LYS A 168 -15.83 -2.26 -13.99
C LYS A 168 -15.53 -3.59 -13.29
N GLU A 169 -14.26 -3.91 -13.05
CA GLU A 169 -13.84 -5.11 -12.30
C GLU A 169 -14.19 -4.96 -10.83
N GLY A 170 -13.89 -3.80 -10.24
CA GLY A 170 -14.13 -3.50 -8.83
C GLY A 170 -13.25 -4.28 -7.87
N TYR A 171 -12.20 -4.96 -8.33
CA TYR A 171 -11.37 -5.85 -7.51
C TYR A 171 -10.61 -5.12 -6.41
N LEU A 172 -10.07 -3.93 -6.74
CA LEU A 172 -9.34 -3.08 -5.81
C LEU A 172 -9.56 -1.63 -6.17
N LEU A 173 -10.16 -0.88 -5.26
CA LEU A 173 -10.51 0.52 -5.44
C LEU A 173 -9.87 1.35 -4.32
N LYS A 174 -9.68 2.64 -4.55
CA LYS A 174 -9.24 3.59 -3.52
C LYS A 174 -10.26 4.72 -3.41
N LEU A 175 -10.57 5.07 -2.19
CA LEU A 175 -11.40 6.22 -1.85
C LEU A 175 -10.49 7.22 -1.13
N LYS A 176 -10.18 8.31 -1.82
CA LYS A 176 -9.37 9.41 -1.29
C LYS A 176 -10.10 10.71 -1.55
N ARG A 177 -10.31 11.50 -0.49
CA ARG A 177 -10.86 12.84 -0.61
C ARG A 177 -9.74 13.80 -1.01
N PHE A 178 -9.98 14.58 -2.04
CA PHE A 178 -9.13 15.71 -2.37
C PHE A 178 -9.67 16.92 -1.62
N VAL A 179 -8.79 17.63 -0.96
CA VAL A 179 -9.07 18.97 -0.44
C VAL A 179 -8.41 19.93 -1.41
N ASP A 180 -9.23 20.71 -2.10
CA ASP A 180 -8.72 21.82 -2.90
C ASP A 180 -8.27 22.93 -1.94
N ASP A 181 -7.04 23.40 -2.10
CA ASP A 181 -6.48 24.50 -1.33
C ASP A 181 -5.92 25.54 -2.30
N GLU A 182 -6.07 26.79 -1.95
CA GLU A 182 -5.55 27.91 -2.74
C GLU A 182 -4.23 28.39 -2.15
N ALA A 183 -3.18 28.48 -2.98
CA ALA A 183 -1.90 29.03 -2.60
C ALA A 183 -1.55 30.23 -3.47
N VAL A 184 -1.09 31.31 -2.85
CA VAL A 184 -0.55 32.46 -3.55
C VAL A 184 0.95 32.25 -3.74
N ILE A 185 1.40 32.25 -5.00
CA ILE A 185 2.84 32.18 -5.32
C ILE A 185 3.45 33.53 -4.98
N VAL A 186 4.25 33.57 -3.93
CA VAL A 186 4.91 34.81 -3.48
C VAL A 186 6.29 35.03 -4.10
N ASN A 187 6.94 33.95 -4.59
CA ASN A 187 8.23 34.02 -5.26
C ASN A 187 8.50 32.76 -6.09
N CYS A 188 9.29 32.90 -7.15
CA CYS A 188 9.82 31.79 -7.95
C CYS A 188 11.33 31.98 -8.08
N PHE A 189 12.11 30.93 -7.84
CA PHE A 189 13.55 30.92 -8.08
C PHE A 189 13.95 29.63 -8.80
N GLU A 190 14.93 29.75 -9.68
CA GLU A 190 15.48 28.58 -10.35
C GLU A 190 16.17 27.67 -9.33
N ARG A 191 15.87 26.38 -9.41
CA ARG A 191 16.61 25.38 -8.67
C ARG A 191 17.88 25.07 -9.43
N GLU A 192 19.03 25.43 -8.88
CA GLU A 192 20.30 24.97 -9.44
C GLU A 192 20.34 23.46 -9.45
N HIS A 193 20.43 22.86 -10.65
CA HIS A 193 20.82 21.49 -10.80
C HIS A 193 22.30 21.41 -10.43
N ASN A 194 22.63 20.77 -9.31
CA ASN A 194 23.97 20.29 -9.10
C ASN A 194 24.23 19.22 -10.17
N GLY A 195 24.72 19.67 -11.32
CA GLY A 195 25.17 18.82 -12.40
C GLY A 195 26.46 18.15 -11.95
N ASN A 196 26.37 16.90 -11.56
CA ASN A 196 27.48 15.99 -11.74
C ASN A 196 27.37 15.46 -13.17
N GLU A 197 27.86 16.26 -14.12
CA GLU A 197 28.30 15.75 -15.40
C GLU A 197 29.66 15.09 -15.18
N ALA A 198 29.71 13.79 -15.46
CA ALA A 198 30.92 13.07 -15.85
C ALA A 198 30.50 11.87 -16.70
#